data_40c16b267d4592f756b2f938119a8f40
#
_entry.id   40c16b267d4592f756b2f938119a8f40
#
_cell.length_a   1.000
_cell.length_b   1.000
_cell.length_c   1.000
_cell.angle_alpha   90.00
_cell.angle_beta   90.00
_cell.angle_gamma   90.00
#
_symmetry.space_group_name_H-M   'P 1'
#
loop_
_entity.id
_entity.type
_entity.pdbx_description
1 polymer ?
#
loop_
_entity_poly.entity_id
_entity_poly.type
_entity_poly.pdbx_seq_one_letter_code
_entity_poly.pdbx_strand_id
1 'polypeptide(L)'
;MTHLSDWTTYIHHDSSEVYLSDVTPRINDTITVKIRVPVDAPIEVLYLRSRPDGEWKRIKMSKTETTTVCEWWSAEMPITMYHNNYEFHFLADFGSFYYNQHGVSPVDSPDWFNFTILGDYDAVEWVREQVFYQIFPERFDNGDPSNDRKAGVPSVMGKDVQVREWGEIPKSWQETMTVEFFGGDLQGITQHLDYLEDLGVTAIYLNPIFDAETNHFYDIRDFNKVADNLGGDEALAELRQAMAERGMKLMLDITPNHIGFHHAWFTSAKADPDSETAEYFYRHPNTGEFEYWLGVPSLVKLNYRSQKLRDEMYRKPDSPIRKWLKPPYSIDAWRLDVANMTGNYWQFQEGAEVWKEMREAIKDENPDAYMMGEYFQDSSFHLQGDGLDATMNYQGFNTPTRRWMGKGDLGVEEDKDFGDTHVFPTESLAIQWREYMTAIPYVIALQQFNQIGSHDISRPMWVTDGDTAIIKAGTALLMGFPGTPCLYYADEIGMQGGHDPDNRRCMPWDDSEWDKDLRGFHQQVIAIRKNSHALQHGGFQMLYAQGDLVAFQRQSLQEQMIVVAYRGEDDMPAVHLDMVKANITDGTTLTDLLTDTTYTVIDGQLTLEGLSHGQSLFLKVDA
;
A
#
# COMPACT_ATOMS: atom_id res chain seq x y z
N MET A 1 -11.64 -5.21 -38.33
CA MET A 1 -11.79 -4.83 -36.89
C MET A 1 -13.25 -4.51 -36.70
N THR A 2 -13.96 -5.27 -35.86
CA THR A 2 -15.30 -4.92 -35.40
C THR A 2 -15.17 -3.60 -34.67
N HIS A 3 -15.73 -2.52 -35.18
CA HIS A 3 -15.83 -1.26 -34.46
C HIS A 3 -16.76 -1.51 -33.28
N LEU A 4 -16.20 -1.51 -32.05
CA LEU A 4 -17.00 -1.48 -30.85
C LEU A 4 -17.82 -0.17 -30.87
N SER A 5 -19.08 -0.27 -30.56
CA SER A 5 -19.96 0.91 -30.52
C SER A 5 -19.65 1.81 -29.33
N ASP A 6 -19.83 3.11 -29.45
CA ASP A 6 -19.49 4.10 -28.40
C ASP A 6 -20.18 3.80 -27.06
N TRP A 7 -21.38 3.19 -27.06
CA TRP A 7 -22.08 2.85 -25.83
C TRP A 7 -21.34 1.83 -24.95
N THR A 8 -20.42 1.02 -25.52
CA THR A 8 -19.66 0.03 -24.76
C THR A 8 -18.71 0.68 -23.75
N THR A 9 -18.37 1.95 -23.92
CA THR A 9 -17.51 2.71 -22.98
C THR A 9 -18.21 3.06 -21.67
N TYR A 10 -19.52 2.86 -21.58
CA TYR A 10 -20.35 3.08 -20.39
C TYR A 10 -20.63 1.80 -19.59
N ILE A 11 -20.20 0.64 -20.10
CA ILE A 11 -20.28 -0.61 -19.36
C ILE A 11 -19.37 -0.52 -18.14
N HIS A 12 -19.88 -0.91 -16.97
CA HIS A 12 -19.06 -0.92 -15.75
C HIS A 12 -19.42 -2.03 -14.79
N HIS A 13 -18.38 -2.62 -14.23
CA HIS A 13 -18.34 -3.55 -13.12
C HIS A 13 -16.93 -3.51 -12.51
N ASP A 14 -16.79 -3.54 -11.19
CA ASP A 14 -15.50 -3.41 -10.52
C ASP A 14 -15.28 -4.39 -9.33
N SER A 15 -16.17 -5.37 -9.19
CA SER A 15 -16.15 -6.35 -8.09
C SER A 15 -16.31 -5.76 -6.68
N SER A 16 -16.82 -4.52 -6.56
CA SER A 16 -17.17 -3.93 -5.27
C SER A 16 -18.54 -4.40 -4.76
N GLU A 17 -18.88 -4.01 -3.53
CA GLU A 17 -20.19 -4.28 -2.90
C GLU A 17 -21.40 -3.76 -3.67
N VAL A 18 -21.21 -2.79 -4.57
CA VAL A 18 -22.27 -2.28 -5.46
C VAL A 18 -22.64 -3.33 -6.51
N TYR A 19 -21.69 -4.14 -6.93
CA TYR A 19 -21.83 -5.11 -8.01
C TYR A 19 -21.88 -6.56 -7.53
N LEU A 20 -21.44 -6.84 -6.30
CA LEU A 20 -21.48 -8.16 -5.69
C LEU A 20 -22.32 -8.11 -4.42
N SER A 21 -23.22 -9.08 -4.23
CA SER A 21 -23.98 -9.18 -2.97
C SER A 21 -23.14 -9.59 -1.78
N ASP A 22 -21.96 -10.18 -2.03
CA ASP A 22 -20.95 -10.51 -1.04
C ASP A 22 -19.57 -10.47 -1.74
N VAL A 23 -18.62 -9.76 -1.16
CA VAL A 23 -17.24 -9.58 -1.69
C VAL A 23 -16.26 -10.59 -1.10
N THR A 24 -16.64 -11.30 -0.03
CA THR A 24 -15.84 -12.33 0.67
C THR A 24 -16.66 -13.59 0.96
N PRO A 25 -17.29 -14.19 -0.05
CA PRO A 25 -18.20 -15.30 0.13
C PRO A 25 -17.46 -16.57 0.57
N ARG A 26 -18.21 -17.51 1.15
CA ARG A 26 -17.69 -18.85 1.46
C ARG A 26 -17.91 -19.82 0.30
N ILE A 27 -17.05 -20.85 0.22
CA ILE A 27 -17.24 -21.91 -0.75
C ILE A 27 -18.58 -22.61 -0.46
N ASN A 28 -19.35 -22.85 -1.51
CA ASN A 28 -20.75 -23.30 -1.57
C ASN A 28 -21.81 -22.20 -1.38
N ASP A 29 -21.43 -20.94 -1.18
CA ASP A 29 -22.38 -19.85 -1.28
C ASP A 29 -22.79 -19.59 -2.73
N THR A 30 -23.89 -18.88 -2.88
CA THR A 30 -24.31 -18.32 -4.18
C THR A 30 -24.48 -16.83 -4.01
N ILE A 31 -23.80 -16.05 -4.85
CA ILE A 31 -23.83 -14.60 -4.79
C ILE A 31 -24.50 -14.01 -6.04
N THR A 32 -25.10 -12.85 -5.89
CA THR A 32 -25.60 -12.07 -7.03
C THR A 32 -24.45 -11.23 -7.60
N VAL A 33 -24.16 -11.42 -8.89
CA VAL A 33 -23.22 -10.59 -9.66
C VAL A 33 -24.02 -9.64 -10.55
N LYS A 34 -23.72 -8.34 -10.48
CA LYS A 34 -24.38 -7.29 -11.25
C LYS A 34 -23.40 -6.64 -12.22
N ILE A 35 -23.94 -6.08 -13.30
CA ILE A 35 -23.22 -5.18 -14.22
C ILE A 35 -24.17 -4.08 -14.68
N ARG A 36 -23.67 -2.89 -14.88
CA ARG A 36 -24.46 -1.81 -15.48
C ARG A 36 -24.02 -1.54 -16.91
N VAL A 37 -24.99 -1.20 -17.72
CA VAL A 37 -24.85 -0.80 -19.11
C VAL A 37 -25.69 0.46 -19.36
N PRO A 38 -25.38 1.28 -20.39
CA PRO A 38 -26.21 2.46 -20.65
C PRO A 38 -27.66 2.06 -21.02
N VAL A 39 -28.60 2.95 -20.77
CA VAL A 39 -30.01 2.74 -21.13
C VAL A 39 -30.15 2.53 -22.64
N ASP A 40 -31.06 1.67 -23.05
CA ASP A 40 -31.32 1.31 -24.46
C ASP A 40 -30.11 0.72 -25.21
N ALA A 41 -29.10 0.18 -24.50
CA ALA A 41 -28.02 -0.57 -25.14
C ALA A 41 -28.58 -1.74 -25.96
N PRO A 42 -28.17 -1.91 -27.24
CA PRO A 42 -28.73 -2.92 -28.15
C PRO A 42 -28.22 -4.33 -27.84
N ILE A 43 -28.47 -4.80 -26.61
CA ILE A 43 -28.05 -6.10 -26.09
C ILE A 43 -29.14 -7.13 -26.38
N GLU A 44 -28.80 -8.15 -27.17
CA GLU A 44 -29.69 -9.29 -27.41
C GLU A 44 -29.65 -10.30 -26.26
N VAL A 45 -28.44 -10.62 -25.79
CA VAL A 45 -28.20 -11.54 -24.68
C VAL A 45 -26.94 -11.14 -23.92
N LEU A 46 -27.00 -11.21 -22.62
CA LEU A 46 -25.85 -11.04 -21.73
C LEU A 46 -25.65 -12.29 -20.87
N TYR A 47 -24.44 -12.81 -20.84
CA TYR A 47 -24.06 -13.93 -20.01
C TYR A 47 -22.97 -13.52 -19.01
N LEU A 48 -23.15 -13.94 -17.75
CA LEU A 48 -22.05 -14.12 -16.83
C LEU A 48 -21.34 -15.43 -17.21
N ARG A 49 -20.07 -15.37 -17.49
CA ARG A 49 -19.24 -16.50 -17.88
C ARG A 49 -18.22 -16.79 -16.79
N SER A 50 -18.26 -17.96 -16.21
CA SER A 50 -17.35 -18.41 -15.16
C SER A 50 -16.75 -19.77 -15.48
N ARG A 51 -15.75 -20.22 -14.71
CA ARG A 51 -14.97 -21.43 -15.03
C ARG A 51 -14.83 -22.38 -13.83
N PRO A 52 -15.95 -22.79 -13.22
CA PRO A 52 -15.90 -23.77 -12.14
C PRO A 52 -15.34 -25.10 -12.68
N ASP A 53 -14.48 -25.73 -11.90
CA ASP A 53 -13.87 -27.03 -12.23
C ASP A 53 -13.09 -27.05 -13.57
N GLY A 54 -12.63 -25.88 -14.04
CA GLY A 54 -11.84 -25.75 -15.26
C GLY A 54 -12.64 -25.65 -16.56
N GLU A 55 -13.97 -25.81 -16.53
CA GLU A 55 -14.84 -25.75 -17.71
C GLU A 55 -15.72 -24.50 -17.72
N TRP A 56 -15.87 -23.86 -18.90
CA TRP A 56 -16.71 -22.69 -19.06
C TRP A 56 -18.19 -22.99 -18.80
N LYS A 57 -18.79 -22.23 -17.91
CA LYS A 57 -20.24 -22.14 -17.72
C LYS A 57 -20.71 -20.74 -18.05
N ARG A 58 -21.87 -20.66 -18.73
CA ARG A 58 -22.56 -19.43 -19.03
C ARG A 58 -23.86 -19.37 -18.26
N ILE A 59 -24.04 -18.34 -17.49
CA ILE A 59 -25.27 -18.07 -16.76
C ILE A 59 -25.93 -16.87 -17.42
N LYS A 60 -27.13 -17.06 -17.97
CA LYS A 60 -27.85 -15.96 -18.63
C LYS A 60 -28.24 -14.93 -17.58
N MET A 61 -27.84 -13.69 -17.80
CA MET A 61 -28.23 -12.56 -16.95
C MET A 61 -29.62 -12.05 -17.30
N SER A 62 -30.27 -11.44 -16.33
CA SER A 62 -31.58 -10.79 -16.47
C SER A 62 -31.47 -9.32 -16.12
N LYS A 63 -32.19 -8.47 -16.87
CA LYS A 63 -32.35 -7.06 -16.54
C LYS A 63 -33.20 -6.95 -15.27
N THR A 64 -32.67 -6.28 -14.25
CA THR A 64 -33.31 -6.18 -12.93
C THR A 64 -33.79 -4.79 -12.60
N GLU A 65 -33.12 -3.77 -13.16
CA GLU A 65 -33.50 -2.37 -12.91
C GLU A 65 -33.14 -1.52 -14.14
N THR A 66 -33.89 -0.44 -14.34
CA THR A 66 -33.60 0.59 -15.33
C THR A 66 -33.76 1.95 -14.67
N THR A 67 -32.71 2.76 -14.73
CA THR A 67 -32.72 4.16 -14.31
C THR A 67 -32.81 5.07 -15.54
N THR A 68 -32.70 6.38 -15.36
CA THR A 68 -32.64 7.33 -16.49
C THR A 68 -31.35 7.28 -17.28
N VAL A 69 -30.26 6.70 -16.73
CA VAL A 69 -28.92 6.69 -17.34
C VAL A 69 -28.39 5.29 -17.62
N CYS A 70 -28.81 4.27 -16.87
CA CYS A 70 -28.32 2.91 -17.05
C CYS A 70 -29.37 1.82 -16.79
N GLU A 71 -29.04 0.63 -17.26
CA GLU A 71 -29.72 -0.63 -16.97
C GLU A 71 -28.83 -1.54 -16.17
N TRP A 72 -29.39 -2.17 -15.15
CA TRP A 72 -28.70 -3.16 -14.33
C TRP A 72 -29.09 -4.57 -14.75
N TRP A 73 -28.09 -5.40 -14.93
CA TRP A 73 -28.24 -6.82 -15.22
C TRP A 73 -27.62 -7.65 -14.11
N SER A 74 -28.26 -8.75 -13.74
CA SER A 74 -27.75 -9.63 -12.69
C SER A 74 -27.89 -11.10 -13.02
N ALA A 75 -27.03 -11.92 -12.36
CA ALA A 75 -27.12 -13.38 -12.34
C ALA A 75 -26.60 -13.91 -11.01
N GLU A 76 -27.09 -15.11 -10.64
CA GLU A 76 -26.62 -15.85 -9.49
C GLU A 76 -25.40 -16.67 -9.87
N MET A 77 -24.28 -16.50 -9.16
CA MET A 77 -23.02 -17.23 -9.38
C MET A 77 -22.70 -18.09 -8.17
N PRO A 78 -22.59 -19.43 -8.31
CA PRO A 78 -22.13 -20.29 -7.23
C PRO A 78 -20.62 -20.13 -7.05
N ILE A 79 -20.19 -20.05 -5.79
CA ILE A 79 -18.78 -20.02 -5.37
C ILE A 79 -18.35 -21.46 -5.10
N THR A 80 -17.51 -22.01 -5.97
CA THR A 80 -17.15 -23.44 -5.92
C THR A 80 -15.68 -23.70 -5.63
N MET A 81 -14.85 -22.66 -5.71
CA MET A 81 -13.39 -22.76 -5.55
C MET A 81 -12.86 -21.59 -4.74
N TYR A 82 -11.60 -21.68 -4.35
CA TYR A 82 -10.91 -20.55 -3.72
C TYR A 82 -10.80 -19.34 -4.68
N HIS A 83 -10.38 -19.54 -5.94
CA HIS A 83 -10.39 -18.52 -6.98
C HIS A 83 -11.56 -18.76 -7.94
N ASN A 84 -12.52 -17.87 -7.96
CA ASN A 84 -13.68 -17.91 -8.86
C ASN A 84 -13.55 -16.81 -9.90
N ASN A 85 -12.97 -17.17 -11.06
CA ASN A 85 -12.76 -16.24 -12.16
C ASN A 85 -14.04 -16.12 -13.00
N TYR A 86 -14.38 -14.88 -13.41
CA TYR A 86 -15.54 -14.61 -14.25
C TYR A 86 -15.33 -13.38 -15.13
N GLU A 87 -16.12 -13.32 -16.20
CA GLU A 87 -16.22 -12.20 -17.12
C GLU A 87 -17.66 -12.09 -17.68
N PHE A 88 -17.93 -11.06 -18.44
CA PHE A 88 -19.24 -10.86 -19.08
C PHE A 88 -19.10 -11.07 -20.58
N HIS A 89 -20.04 -11.83 -21.15
CA HIS A 89 -20.11 -12.11 -22.59
C HIS A 89 -21.39 -11.53 -23.17
N PHE A 90 -21.23 -10.56 -24.06
CA PHE A 90 -22.30 -9.83 -24.72
C PHE A 90 -22.55 -10.37 -26.12
N LEU A 91 -23.82 -10.51 -26.46
CA LEU A 91 -24.32 -10.64 -27.82
C LEU A 91 -25.15 -9.38 -28.11
N ALA A 92 -24.71 -8.57 -29.06
CA ALA A 92 -25.32 -7.33 -29.46
C ALA A 92 -25.54 -7.30 -30.96
N ASP A 93 -26.23 -6.29 -31.48
CA ASP A 93 -26.59 -6.13 -32.88
C ASP A 93 -25.38 -6.13 -33.85
N PHE A 94 -24.20 -5.69 -33.37
CA PHE A 94 -22.96 -5.67 -34.16
C PHE A 94 -22.08 -6.92 -33.94
N GLY A 95 -22.48 -7.87 -33.09
CA GLY A 95 -21.77 -9.12 -32.84
C GLY A 95 -21.50 -9.43 -31.37
N SER A 96 -20.49 -10.25 -31.13
CA SER A 96 -20.12 -10.75 -29.81
C SER A 96 -18.86 -10.06 -29.30
N PHE A 97 -18.84 -9.70 -28.00
CA PHE A 97 -17.69 -9.14 -27.32
C PHE A 97 -17.73 -9.51 -25.82
N TYR A 98 -16.61 -9.21 -25.13
CA TYR A 98 -16.43 -9.55 -23.72
C TYR A 98 -16.16 -8.28 -22.90
N TYR A 99 -16.45 -8.33 -21.60
CA TYR A 99 -16.07 -7.31 -20.64
C TYR A 99 -15.41 -7.99 -19.44
N ASN A 100 -14.20 -7.58 -19.11
CA ASN A 100 -13.39 -8.09 -18.01
C ASN A 100 -12.69 -6.92 -17.29
N GLN A 101 -11.73 -7.20 -16.40
CA GLN A 101 -11.04 -6.16 -15.61
C GLN A 101 -10.33 -5.10 -16.47
N HIS A 102 -9.89 -5.46 -17.68
CA HIS A 102 -9.28 -4.52 -18.64
C HIS A 102 -10.30 -3.74 -19.48
N GLY A 103 -11.59 -3.97 -19.25
CA GLY A 103 -12.68 -3.33 -19.98
C GLY A 103 -13.19 -4.20 -21.14
N VAL A 104 -13.60 -3.55 -22.23
CA VAL A 104 -14.24 -4.21 -23.38
C VAL A 104 -13.19 -4.85 -24.30
N SER A 105 -13.38 -6.14 -24.60
CA SER A 105 -12.54 -6.91 -25.53
C SER A 105 -13.37 -7.51 -26.65
N PRO A 106 -12.98 -7.35 -27.93
CA PRO A 106 -13.68 -7.97 -29.06
C PRO A 106 -13.37 -9.49 -29.20
N VAL A 107 -12.49 -10.01 -28.36
CA VAL A 107 -12.03 -11.40 -28.39
C VAL A 107 -12.06 -12.02 -26.99
N ASP A 108 -12.12 -13.34 -26.94
CA ASP A 108 -11.91 -14.12 -25.72
C ASP A 108 -10.48 -13.89 -25.21
N SER A 109 -10.36 -13.37 -23.99
CA SER A 109 -9.10 -12.96 -23.40
C SER A 109 -8.56 -14.04 -22.46
N PRO A 110 -7.23 -14.08 -22.19
CA PRO A 110 -6.67 -14.97 -21.17
C PRO A 110 -7.31 -14.75 -19.79
N ASP A 111 -7.39 -15.81 -18.98
CA ASP A 111 -8.09 -15.82 -17.69
C ASP A 111 -7.58 -14.81 -16.66
N TRP A 112 -6.32 -14.39 -16.74
CA TRP A 112 -5.78 -13.37 -15.81
C TRP A 112 -6.34 -11.96 -16.04
N PHE A 113 -7.10 -11.75 -17.12
CA PHE A 113 -7.89 -10.53 -17.30
C PHE A 113 -9.29 -10.61 -16.71
N ASN A 114 -9.71 -11.78 -16.23
CA ASN A 114 -11.01 -11.98 -15.63
C ASN A 114 -11.09 -11.34 -14.23
N PHE A 115 -12.29 -10.95 -13.85
CA PHE A 115 -12.57 -10.63 -12.45
C PHE A 115 -12.38 -11.87 -11.59
N THR A 116 -11.91 -11.70 -10.36
CA THR A 116 -11.66 -12.80 -9.43
C THR A 116 -12.32 -12.54 -8.09
N ILE A 117 -13.12 -13.50 -7.63
CA ILE A 117 -13.67 -13.54 -6.27
C ILE A 117 -12.98 -14.66 -5.51
N LEU A 118 -12.51 -14.35 -4.31
CA LEU A 118 -11.91 -15.33 -3.41
C LEU A 118 -12.99 -15.96 -2.53
N GLY A 119 -13.14 -17.29 -2.60
CA GLY A 119 -13.98 -18.08 -1.68
C GLY A 119 -13.19 -18.43 -0.42
N ASP A 120 -13.81 -18.35 0.75
CA ASP A 120 -13.18 -18.62 2.06
C ASP A 120 -11.99 -17.68 2.39
N TYR A 121 -11.94 -16.50 1.80
CA TYR A 121 -10.93 -15.50 2.13
C TYR A 121 -11.40 -14.62 3.30
N ASP A 122 -10.58 -14.53 4.34
CA ASP A 122 -10.79 -13.64 5.47
C ASP A 122 -10.00 -12.34 5.22
N ALA A 123 -10.71 -11.32 4.74
CA ALA A 123 -10.13 -9.99 4.50
C ALA A 123 -9.78 -9.31 5.84
N VAL A 124 -8.68 -8.56 5.86
CA VAL A 124 -8.33 -7.73 7.02
C VAL A 124 -9.04 -6.39 6.90
N GLU A 125 -10.33 -6.38 7.25
CA GLU A 125 -11.22 -5.23 6.96
C GLU A 125 -10.81 -3.96 7.71
N TRP A 126 -10.35 -4.08 8.95
CA TRP A 126 -9.98 -2.92 9.77
C TRP A 126 -8.92 -2.04 9.10
N VAL A 127 -8.04 -2.60 8.27
CA VAL A 127 -6.95 -1.84 7.64
C VAL A 127 -7.46 -0.78 6.68
N ARG A 128 -8.60 -1.01 6.04
CA ARG A 128 -9.22 -0.07 5.06
C ARG A 128 -9.66 1.24 5.69
N GLU A 129 -9.97 1.21 6.99
CA GLU A 129 -10.41 2.36 7.78
C GLU A 129 -9.25 3.16 8.37
N GLN A 130 -8.02 2.65 8.27
CA GLN A 130 -6.86 3.29 8.88
C GLN A 130 -6.22 4.36 7.98
N VAL A 131 -5.56 5.28 8.65
CA VAL A 131 -4.54 6.16 8.10
C VAL A 131 -3.27 5.90 8.89
N PHE A 132 -2.29 5.28 8.24
CA PHE A 132 -1.00 4.96 8.85
C PHE A 132 -0.05 6.15 8.84
N TYR A 133 0.84 6.13 9.82
CA TYR A 133 1.96 7.05 9.90
C TYR A 133 3.24 6.25 10.14
N GLN A 134 4.17 6.29 9.19
CA GLN A 134 5.44 5.60 9.29
C GLN A 134 6.43 6.43 10.08
N ILE A 135 7.03 5.84 11.11
CA ILE A 135 8.03 6.47 11.96
C ILE A 135 9.37 5.72 11.85
N PHE A 136 10.44 6.47 11.65
CA PHE A 136 11.81 6.01 11.85
C PHE A 136 12.20 6.36 13.29
N PRO A 137 12.17 5.39 14.25
CA PRO A 137 12.18 5.70 15.69
C PRO A 137 13.38 6.54 16.12
N GLU A 138 14.56 6.25 15.60
CA GLU A 138 15.82 6.91 15.91
C GLU A 138 15.88 8.40 15.48
N ARG A 139 14.87 8.87 14.72
CA ARG A 139 14.79 10.23 14.16
C ARG A 139 13.50 10.97 14.52
N PHE A 140 12.64 10.39 15.35
CA PHE A 140 11.34 10.99 15.65
C PHE A 140 11.38 11.91 16.87
N ASP A 141 11.81 11.42 18.03
CA ASP A 141 12.09 12.21 19.24
C ASP A 141 12.90 11.41 20.25
N ASN A 142 13.76 12.09 21.03
CA ASN A 142 14.53 11.51 22.14
C ASN A 142 13.76 11.73 23.45
N GLY A 143 12.96 10.75 23.85
CA GLY A 143 12.13 10.82 25.06
C GLY A 143 12.86 10.45 26.34
N ASP A 144 13.94 9.68 26.26
CA ASP A 144 14.78 9.27 27.41
C ASP A 144 16.28 9.28 27.06
N PRO A 145 16.98 10.38 27.21
CA PRO A 145 18.42 10.48 26.92
C PRO A 145 19.30 9.51 27.72
N SER A 146 18.77 8.83 28.74
CA SER A 146 19.54 7.87 29.53
C SER A 146 19.81 6.56 28.79
N ASN A 147 19.01 6.24 27.75
CA ASN A 147 19.15 5.05 26.93
C ASN A 147 20.07 5.25 25.70
N ASP A 148 20.50 6.49 25.43
CA ASP A 148 21.29 6.86 24.26
C ASP A 148 22.56 6.01 24.07
N ARG A 149 22.89 5.72 22.80
CA ARG A 149 24.18 5.14 22.42
C ARG A 149 25.33 6.04 22.84
N LYS A 150 26.43 5.45 23.27
CA LYS A 150 27.63 6.19 23.68
C LYS A 150 28.63 6.27 22.54
N ALA A 151 29.12 7.47 22.26
CA ALA A 151 30.14 7.70 21.26
C ALA A 151 31.43 6.89 21.55
N GLY A 152 32.07 6.40 20.48
CA GLY A 152 33.32 5.66 20.57
C GLY A 152 33.17 4.20 21.01
N VAL A 153 31.97 3.67 21.15
CA VAL A 153 31.73 2.24 21.38
C VAL A 153 31.88 1.51 20.02
N PRO A 154 32.64 0.42 19.92
CA PRO A 154 32.75 -0.36 18.70
C PRO A 154 31.37 -0.87 18.24
N SER A 155 31.09 -0.75 16.96
CA SER A 155 29.88 -1.19 16.31
C SER A 155 30.19 -2.01 15.05
N VAL A 156 29.25 -2.11 14.12
CA VAL A 156 29.36 -2.94 12.93
C VAL A 156 30.61 -2.59 12.10
N MET A 157 31.26 -3.61 11.54
CA MET A 157 32.39 -3.49 10.62
C MET A 157 33.59 -2.68 11.16
N GLY A 158 33.79 -2.65 12.49
CA GLY A 158 34.92 -1.97 13.14
C GLY A 158 34.82 -0.44 13.12
N LYS A 159 33.65 0.10 12.88
CA LYS A 159 33.36 1.52 13.08
C LYS A 159 32.87 1.75 14.50
N ASP A 160 33.18 2.90 15.04
CA ASP A 160 32.72 3.32 16.35
C ASP A 160 31.42 4.14 16.21
N VAL A 161 30.51 3.98 17.16
CA VAL A 161 29.30 4.77 17.29
C VAL A 161 29.63 6.27 17.27
N GLN A 162 28.90 7.01 16.44
CA GLN A 162 28.92 8.47 16.36
C GLN A 162 27.60 9.00 16.90
N VAL A 163 27.65 9.86 17.91
CA VAL A 163 26.47 10.55 18.43
C VAL A 163 26.42 11.94 17.82
N ARG A 164 25.21 12.34 17.40
CA ARG A 164 24.94 13.60 16.71
C ARG A 164 23.97 14.43 17.53
N GLU A 165 24.06 15.74 17.36
CA GLU A 165 23.05 16.67 17.92
C GLU A 165 21.74 16.57 17.15
N TRP A 166 20.61 16.67 17.87
CA TRP A 166 19.30 16.63 17.23
C TRP A 166 19.13 17.77 16.21
N GLY A 167 18.66 17.42 15.01
CA GLY A 167 18.47 18.38 13.91
C GLY A 167 19.67 18.57 12.99
N GLU A 168 20.85 17.99 13.30
CA GLU A 168 21.93 17.95 12.30
C GLU A 168 21.51 17.11 11.09
N ILE A 169 22.06 17.44 9.91
CA ILE A 169 21.80 16.67 8.69
C ILE A 169 22.56 15.35 8.74
N PRO A 170 21.90 14.20 8.51
CA PRO A 170 22.57 12.91 8.44
C PRO A 170 23.68 12.88 7.41
N LYS A 171 24.80 12.26 7.72
CA LYS A 171 25.93 12.09 6.80
C LYS A 171 25.73 10.84 5.95
N SER A 172 26.41 10.83 4.79
CA SER A 172 26.39 9.69 3.89
C SER A 172 26.80 8.37 4.58
N TRP A 173 26.27 7.26 4.10
CA TRP A 173 26.62 5.94 4.63
C TRP A 173 28.12 5.61 4.44
N GLN A 174 28.77 6.17 3.40
CA GLN A 174 30.21 6.02 3.16
C GLN A 174 31.04 6.65 4.28
N GLU A 175 30.55 7.72 4.91
CA GLU A 175 31.22 8.40 6.01
C GLU A 175 30.99 7.71 7.35
N THR A 176 29.75 7.29 7.63
CA THR A 176 29.31 6.84 8.95
C THR A 176 29.06 5.34 9.06
N MET A 177 28.93 4.61 7.93
CA MET A 177 28.57 3.19 7.89
C MET A 177 27.30 2.87 8.71
N THR A 178 26.33 3.80 8.71
CA THR A 178 25.04 3.66 9.42
C THR A 178 25.15 3.55 10.96
N VAL A 179 26.26 3.99 11.55
CA VAL A 179 26.47 4.00 13.02
C VAL A 179 26.40 5.40 13.61
N GLU A 180 25.70 6.31 12.95
CA GLU A 180 25.40 7.66 13.38
C GLU A 180 24.04 7.69 14.09
N PHE A 181 24.01 8.09 15.36
CA PHE A 181 22.80 8.07 16.20
C PHE A 181 22.44 9.48 16.70
N PHE A 182 21.13 9.77 16.72
CA PHE A 182 20.54 11.02 17.19
C PHE A 182 19.76 10.84 18.50
N GLY A 183 19.49 9.60 18.90
CA GLY A 183 18.91 9.27 20.19
C GLY A 183 17.39 9.16 20.22
N GLY A 184 16.70 9.19 19.08
CA GLY A 184 15.25 8.94 19.06
C GLY A 184 14.89 7.56 19.60
N ASP A 185 13.73 7.45 20.31
CA ASP A 185 13.31 6.24 21.01
C ASP A 185 11.77 6.07 21.07
N LEU A 186 11.30 4.97 21.66
CA LEU A 186 9.87 4.66 21.79
C LEU A 186 9.19 5.56 22.83
N GLN A 187 9.92 6.06 23.81
CA GLN A 187 9.42 7.02 24.80
C GLN A 187 9.08 8.35 24.10
N GLY A 188 9.94 8.83 23.20
CA GLY A 188 9.67 10.01 22.38
C GLY A 188 8.42 9.85 21.52
N ILE A 189 8.22 8.67 20.91
CA ILE A 189 6.99 8.40 20.17
C ILE A 189 5.76 8.44 21.08
N THR A 190 5.85 7.84 22.27
CA THR A 190 4.76 7.83 23.25
C THR A 190 4.38 9.24 23.68
N GLN A 191 5.36 10.13 23.86
CA GLN A 191 5.13 11.54 24.25
C GLN A 191 4.42 12.36 23.18
N HIS A 192 4.48 11.93 21.91
CA HIS A 192 3.89 12.66 20.77
C HIS A 192 2.64 11.99 20.17
N LEU A 193 2.01 11.05 20.86
CA LEU A 193 0.77 10.42 20.39
C LEU A 193 -0.38 11.43 20.20
N ASP A 194 -0.42 12.49 21.02
CA ASP A 194 -1.43 13.55 20.88
C ASP A 194 -1.25 14.35 19.58
N TYR A 195 -0.01 14.54 19.11
CA TYR A 195 0.27 15.14 17.80
C TYR A 195 -0.27 14.28 16.65
N LEU A 196 -0.08 12.96 16.74
CA LEU A 196 -0.56 12.01 15.72
C LEU A 196 -2.09 11.92 15.73
N GLU A 197 -2.71 11.94 16.91
CA GLU A 197 -4.17 11.96 17.04
C GLU A 197 -4.77 13.25 16.46
N ASP A 198 -4.17 14.42 16.73
CA ASP A 198 -4.57 15.71 16.17
C ASP A 198 -4.40 15.77 14.65
N LEU A 199 -3.39 15.11 14.09
CA LEU A 199 -3.24 14.95 12.64
C LEU A 199 -4.34 14.06 12.05
N GLY A 200 -4.95 13.19 12.85
CA GLY A 200 -5.98 12.23 12.44
C GLY A 200 -5.45 10.82 12.16
N VAL A 201 -4.19 10.53 12.48
CA VAL A 201 -3.57 9.21 12.37
C VAL A 201 -4.30 8.19 13.25
N THR A 202 -4.48 6.97 12.74
CA THR A 202 -5.16 5.88 13.47
C THR A 202 -4.30 4.63 13.61
N ALA A 203 -3.16 4.57 12.92
CA ALA A 203 -2.22 3.46 12.98
C ALA A 203 -0.78 3.95 12.81
N ILE A 204 0.15 3.33 13.53
CA ILE A 204 1.58 3.61 13.42
C ILE A 204 2.28 2.40 12.78
N TYR A 205 3.15 2.67 11.80
CA TYR A 205 4.13 1.73 11.29
C TYR A 205 5.52 2.16 11.78
N LEU A 206 6.18 1.31 12.56
CA LEU A 206 7.55 1.52 13.03
C LEU A 206 8.54 0.79 12.13
N ASN A 207 9.57 1.49 11.64
CA ASN A 207 10.77 0.84 11.12
C ASN A 207 11.38 -0.05 12.22
N PRO A 208 12.31 -0.97 11.90
CA PRO A 208 12.74 -2.00 12.85
C PRO A 208 13.18 -1.43 14.20
N ILE A 209 12.81 -2.15 15.26
CA ILE A 209 13.11 -1.76 16.65
C ILE A 209 13.90 -2.82 17.42
N PHE A 210 14.19 -3.97 16.77
CA PHE A 210 14.87 -5.08 17.44
C PHE A 210 16.36 -4.82 17.62
N ASP A 211 17.00 -5.55 18.55
CA ASP A 211 18.40 -5.37 18.87
C ASP A 211 19.28 -5.48 17.63
N ALA A 212 20.05 -4.42 17.35
CA ALA A 212 20.88 -4.28 16.16
C ALA A 212 22.09 -3.37 16.44
N GLU A 213 23.02 -3.26 15.47
CA GLU A 213 24.22 -2.43 15.61
C GLU A 213 24.12 -1.10 14.88
N THR A 214 23.28 -1.04 13.83
CA THR A 214 23.09 0.16 13.01
C THR A 214 21.90 1.00 13.44
N ASN A 215 21.84 2.24 12.96
CA ASN A 215 20.78 3.19 13.27
C ASN A 215 19.45 2.90 12.57
N HIS A 216 19.45 2.04 11.55
CA HIS A 216 18.27 1.60 10.83
C HIS A 216 17.68 0.29 11.36
N PHE A 217 18.42 -0.45 12.20
CA PHE A 217 18.02 -1.70 12.86
C PHE A 217 17.66 -2.86 11.92
N TYR A 218 17.97 -2.80 10.62
CA TYR A 218 17.76 -3.94 9.70
C TYR A 218 18.80 -5.05 9.86
N ASP A 219 19.91 -4.82 10.53
CA ASP A 219 20.94 -5.81 10.90
C ASP A 219 20.62 -6.48 12.25
N ILE A 220 19.44 -7.07 12.37
CA ILE A 220 18.91 -7.61 13.62
C ILE A 220 19.84 -8.69 14.20
N ARG A 221 20.23 -8.53 15.47
CA ARG A 221 21.04 -9.49 16.25
C ARG A 221 20.19 -10.38 17.16
N ASP A 222 19.04 -9.90 17.57
CA ASP A 222 18.08 -10.66 18.37
C ASP A 222 16.65 -10.21 18.03
N PHE A 223 15.90 -11.08 17.39
CA PHE A 223 14.50 -10.84 17.05
C PHE A 223 13.55 -10.82 18.25
N ASN A 224 14.02 -11.33 19.40
CA ASN A 224 13.20 -11.47 20.60
C ASN A 224 13.45 -10.36 21.63
N LYS A 225 14.19 -9.32 21.24
CA LYS A 225 14.53 -8.20 22.12
C LYS A 225 14.39 -6.88 21.37
N VAL A 226 13.67 -5.92 21.94
CA VAL A 226 13.70 -4.52 21.50
C VAL A 226 15.06 -3.91 21.88
N ALA A 227 15.63 -3.09 21.03
CA ALA A 227 16.93 -2.44 21.26
C ALA A 227 16.90 -1.59 22.54
N ASP A 228 17.94 -1.73 23.38
CA ASP A 228 18.03 -1.00 24.65
C ASP A 228 18.03 0.53 24.44
N ASN A 229 18.66 1.00 23.36
CA ASN A 229 18.67 2.42 23.01
C ASN A 229 17.36 2.94 22.38
N LEU A 230 16.37 2.08 22.24
CA LEU A 230 14.98 2.47 21.92
C LEU A 230 14.05 2.31 23.15
N GLY A 231 14.62 2.01 24.33
CA GLY A 231 13.88 1.85 25.59
C GLY A 231 13.52 0.40 25.93
N GLY A 232 13.89 -0.58 25.08
CA GLY A 232 13.68 -2.00 25.33
C GLY A 232 12.23 -2.46 25.29
N ASP A 233 12.02 -3.71 25.71
CA ASP A 233 10.71 -4.38 25.69
C ASP A 233 9.64 -3.64 26.51
N GLU A 234 10.04 -2.98 27.61
CA GLU A 234 9.13 -2.20 28.47
C GLU A 234 8.56 -1.00 27.74
N ALA A 235 9.41 -0.22 27.05
CA ALA A 235 8.96 0.95 26.28
C ALA A 235 7.99 0.57 25.15
N LEU A 236 8.20 -0.57 24.50
CA LEU A 236 7.24 -1.08 23.50
C LEU A 236 5.88 -1.42 24.15
N ALA A 237 5.89 -2.06 25.32
CA ALA A 237 4.64 -2.39 26.02
C ALA A 237 3.90 -1.13 26.48
N GLU A 238 4.61 -0.10 26.96
CA GLU A 238 4.05 1.20 27.34
C GLU A 238 3.47 1.94 26.13
N LEU A 239 4.21 2.01 25.00
CA LEU A 239 3.73 2.59 23.75
C LEU A 239 2.46 1.86 23.28
N ARG A 240 2.46 0.53 23.28
CA ARG A 240 1.30 -0.27 22.87
C ARG A 240 0.08 -0.01 23.72
N GLN A 241 0.26 0.10 25.04
CA GLN A 241 -0.83 0.45 25.96
C GLN A 241 -1.38 1.84 25.65
N ALA A 242 -0.52 2.86 25.53
CA ALA A 242 -0.92 4.23 25.26
C ALA A 242 -1.64 4.37 23.88
N MET A 243 -1.21 3.61 22.88
CA MET A 243 -1.89 3.51 21.58
C MET A 243 -3.26 2.84 21.69
N ALA A 244 -3.37 1.75 22.48
CA ALA A 244 -4.62 1.03 22.66
C ALA A 244 -5.68 1.91 23.37
N GLU A 245 -5.29 2.75 24.31
CA GLU A 245 -6.17 3.71 24.98
C GLU A 245 -6.76 4.76 24.02
N ARG A 246 -6.09 5.00 22.88
CA ARG A 246 -6.54 5.88 21.79
C ARG A 246 -7.20 5.13 20.63
N GLY A 247 -7.31 3.80 20.71
CA GLY A 247 -7.82 2.97 19.62
C GLY A 247 -6.88 2.86 18.42
N MET A 248 -5.61 3.24 18.57
CA MET A 248 -4.60 3.19 17.50
C MET A 248 -4.04 1.78 17.29
N LYS A 249 -3.73 1.45 16.06
CA LYS A 249 -3.13 0.19 15.61
C LYS A 249 -1.61 0.29 15.46
N LEU A 250 -0.91 -0.83 15.68
CA LEU A 250 0.55 -0.90 15.61
C LEU A 250 1.02 -1.95 14.61
N MET A 251 1.87 -1.51 13.65
CA MET A 251 2.63 -2.36 12.74
C MET A 251 4.10 -2.30 13.10
N LEU A 252 4.75 -3.46 13.27
CA LEU A 252 6.20 -3.58 13.40
C LEU A 252 6.84 -4.08 12.11
N ASP A 253 8.13 -3.82 11.96
CA ASP A 253 8.98 -4.22 10.85
C ASP A 253 9.96 -5.31 11.28
N ILE A 254 10.13 -6.35 10.45
CA ILE A 254 11.06 -7.46 10.70
C ILE A 254 11.75 -7.90 9.41
N THR A 255 12.98 -8.40 9.51
CA THR A 255 13.82 -8.82 8.38
C THR A 255 13.82 -10.34 8.21
N PRO A 256 12.82 -10.96 7.55
CA PRO A 256 12.85 -12.41 7.33
C PRO A 256 13.89 -12.84 6.28
N ASN A 257 14.39 -11.93 5.45
CA ASN A 257 15.36 -12.25 4.41
C ASN A 257 16.80 -12.43 4.91
N HIS A 258 17.20 -11.70 5.94
CA HIS A 258 18.59 -11.65 6.44
C HIS A 258 18.66 -11.30 7.92
N ILE A 259 19.83 -11.49 8.51
CA ILE A 259 20.13 -11.13 9.89
C ILE A 259 21.45 -10.37 9.98
N GLY A 260 21.69 -9.72 11.11
CA GLY A 260 22.94 -9.04 11.41
C GLY A 260 24.13 -10.01 11.54
N PHE A 261 25.30 -9.54 11.17
CA PHE A 261 26.54 -10.33 11.20
C PHE A 261 26.89 -10.90 12.60
N HIS A 262 26.44 -10.26 13.68
CA HIS A 262 26.67 -10.70 15.06
C HIS A 262 25.46 -11.43 15.68
N HIS A 263 24.46 -11.79 14.88
CA HIS A 263 23.37 -12.64 15.35
C HIS A 263 23.89 -14.00 15.85
N ALA A 264 23.31 -14.52 16.93
CA ALA A 264 23.78 -15.76 17.56
C ALA A 264 23.79 -16.96 16.60
N TRP A 265 22.80 -17.07 15.70
CA TRP A 265 22.76 -18.13 14.69
C TRP A 265 23.98 -18.10 13.76
N PHE A 266 24.34 -16.90 13.27
CA PHE A 266 25.47 -16.77 12.36
C PHE A 266 26.80 -16.96 13.06
N THR A 267 26.93 -16.45 14.28
CA THR A 267 28.14 -16.64 15.11
C THR A 267 28.41 -18.12 15.36
N SER A 268 27.35 -18.90 15.67
CA SER A 268 27.44 -20.37 15.83
C SER A 268 27.84 -21.06 14.52
N ALA A 269 27.17 -20.73 13.40
CA ALA A 269 27.43 -21.32 12.07
C ALA A 269 28.87 -21.03 11.56
N LYS A 270 29.44 -19.88 11.92
CA LYS A 270 30.86 -19.53 11.60
C LYS A 270 31.85 -20.31 12.45
N ALA A 271 31.55 -20.51 13.73
CA ALA A 271 32.42 -21.19 14.67
C ALA A 271 32.47 -22.70 14.43
N ASP A 272 31.31 -23.29 14.05
CA ASP A 272 31.19 -24.72 13.81
C ASP A 272 30.35 -24.98 12.55
N PRO A 273 30.97 -25.43 11.44
CA PRO A 273 30.26 -25.77 10.21
C PRO A 273 29.25 -26.93 10.34
N ASP A 274 29.39 -27.75 11.39
CA ASP A 274 28.50 -28.87 11.69
C ASP A 274 27.40 -28.50 12.72
N SER A 275 27.36 -27.22 13.15
CA SER A 275 26.30 -26.73 14.04
C SER A 275 24.95 -26.80 13.37
N GLU A 276 23.88 -26.90 14.18
CA GLU A 276 22.50 -26.86 13.69
C GLU A 276 22.21 -25.60 12.87
N THR A 277 22.78 -24.47 13.28
CA THR A 277 22.56 -23.19 12.61
C THR A 277 23.32 -23.04 11.28
N ALA A 278 24.26 -23.95 10.98
CA ALA A 278 25.01 -23.88 9.72
C ALA A 278 24.12 -24.02 8.47
N GLU A 279 23.01 -24.75 8.58
CA GLU A 279 22.04 -24.90 7.48
C GLU A 279 21.07 -23.71 7.32
N TYR A 280 21.06 -22.76 8.26
CA TYR A 280 20.19 -21.58 8.20
C TYR A 280 20.65 -20.55 7.17
N PHE A 281 21.82 -20.74 6.58
CA PHE A 281 22.44 -19.76 5.68
C PHE A 281 22.70 -20.33 4.30
N TYR A 282 22.45 -19.54 3.27
CA TYR A 282 22.91 -19.86 1.93
C TYR A 282 24.43 -19.76 1.86
N ARG A 283 25.02 -20.66 1.05
CA ARG A 283 26.44 -20.60 0.69
C ARG A 283 26.56 -20.56 -0.83
N HIS A 284 27.50 -19.74 -1.28
CA HIS A 284 27.79 -19.65 -2.71
C HIS A 284 28.23 -21.04 -3.24
N PRO A 285 27.59 -21.55 -4.32
CA PRO A 285 27.77 -22.94 -4.74
C PRO A 285 29.19 -23.30 -5.20
N ASN A 286 29.96 -22.31 -5.67
CA ASN A 286 31.30 -22.53 -6.18
C ASN A 286 32.41 -22.24 -5.14
N THR A 287 32.22 -21.30 -4.21
CA THR A 287 33.24 -20.89 -3.23
C THR A 287 33.01 -21.48 -1.84
N GLY A 288 31.74 -21.85 -1.52
CA GLY A 288 31.33 -22.28 -0.19
C GLY A 288 31.25 -21.15 0.86
N GLU A 289 31.46 -19.91 0.43
CA GLU A 289 31.33 -18.73 1.28
C GLU A 289 29.87 -18.44 1.61
N PHE A 290 29.62 -17.81 2.75
CA PHE A 290 28.28 -17.38 3.10
C PHE A 290 27.77 -16.29 2.16
N GLU A 291 26.48 -16.32 1.91
CA GLU A 291 25.80 -15.31 1.10
C GLU A 291 25.26 -14.16 1.96
N TYR A 292 25.23 -12.99 1.34
CA TYR A 292 24.81 -11.74 1.96
C TYR A 292 23.74 -11.07 1.07
N TRP A 293 22.84 -10.30 1.69
CA TRP A 293 21.88 -9.52 0.92
C TRP A 293 22.61 -8.51 0.04
N LEU A 294 22.44 -8.62 -1.29
CA LEU A 294 23.12 -7.77 -2.30
C LEU A 294 24.62 -7.58 -2.07
N GLY A 295 25.29 -8.55 -1.43
CA GLY A 295 26.72 -8.48 -1.12
C GLY A 295 27.07 -7.59 0.07
N VAL A 296 26.10 -7.10 0.84
CA VAL A 296 26.32 -6.28 2.05
C VAL A 296 26.80 -7.16 3.21
N PRO A 297 28.07 -7.06 3.66
CA PRO A 297 28.65 -8.03 4.59
C PRO A 297 28.01 -8.05 5.99
N SER A 298 27.31 -6.99 6.38
CA SER A 298 26.59 -6.92 7.65
C SER A 298 25.26 -7.66 7.65
N LEU A 299 24.73 -8.06 6.47
CA LEU A 299 23.37 -8.59 6.27
C LEU A 299 23.43 -10.00 5.68
N VAL A 300 23.43 -11.00 6.56
CA VAL A 300 23.65 -12.42 6.20
C VAL A 300 22.36 -13.07 5.73
N LYS A 301 22.32 -13.61 4.50
CA LYS A 301 21.11 -14.13 3.87
C LYS A 301 20.65 -15.46 4.48
N LEU A 302 19.38 -15.56 4.84
CA LEU A 302 18.74 -16.74 5.41
C LEU A 302 18.27 -17.75 4.35
N ASN A 303 18.41 -19.04 4.66
CA ASN A 303 18.12 -20.18 3.79
C ASN A 303 16.85 -20.93 4.23
N TYR A 304 15.70 -20.58 3.69
CA TYR A 304 14.42 -21.21 4.02
C TYR A 304 14.23 -22.63 3.47
N ARG A 305 15.22 -23.22 2.82
CA ARG A 305 15.27 -24.68 2.57
C ARG A 305 15.46 -25.45 3.88
N SER A 306 16.08 -24.83 4.89
CA SER A 306 16.17 -25.37 6.24
C SER A 306 14.82 -25.37 6.92
N GLN A 307 14.30 -26.57 7.24
CA GLN A 307 13.06 -26.71 7.98
C GLN A 307 13.19 -26.20 9.42
N LYS A 308 14.39 -26.33 10.00
CA LYS A 308 14.69 -25.83 11.34
C LYS A 308 14.69 -24.30 11.38
N LEU A 309 15.19 -23.62 10.34
CA LEU A 309 15.05 -22.17 10.25
C LEU A 309 13.60 -21.74 10.20
N ARG A 310 12.74 -22.44 9.42
CA ARG A 310 11.30 -22.17 9.38
C ARG A 310 10.65 -22.36 10.75
N ASP A 311 11.08 -23.39 11.49
CA ASP A 311 10.62 -23.63 12.87
C ASP A 311 11.00 -22.47 13.79
N GLU A 312 12.25 -22.02 13.74
CA GLU A 312 12.74 -20.90 14.57
C GLU A 312 12.11 -19.56 14.21
N MET A 313 11.89 -19.27 12.91
CA MET A 313 11.43 -17.98 12.46
C MET A 313 9.91 -17.78 12.68
N TYR A 314 9.07 -18.80 12.38
CA TYR A 314 7.62 -18.63 12.42
C TYR A 314 6.76 -19.81 12.85
N ARG A 315 7.25 -21.08 12.85
CA ARG A 315 6.38 -22.22 13.18
C ARG A 315 6.26 -22.45 14.67
N LYS A 316 7.35 -22.31 15.44
CA LYS A 316 7.33 -22.51 16.90
C LYS A 316 6.43 -21.46 17.58
N PRO A 317 5.75 -21.84 18.69
CA PRO A 317 4.89 -20.91 19.41
C PRO A 317 5.60 -19.67 19.97
N ASP A 318 6.89 -19.75 20.23
CA ASP A 318 7.73 -18.68 20.76
C ASP A 318 8.63 -18.04 19.68
N SER A 319 8.39 -18.36 18.41
CA SER A 319 9.10 -17.76 17.27
C SER A 319 8.90 -16.24 17.19
N PRO A 320 9.85 -15.49 16.62
CA PRO A 320 9.77 -14.03 16.51
C PRO A 320 8.47 -13.55 15.86
N ILE A 321 8.04 -14.20 14.79
CA ILE A 321 6.81 -13.83 14.07
C ILE A 321 5.56 -13.95 14.97
N ARG A 322 5.52 -14.94 15.89
CA ARG A 322 4.37 -15.16 16.78
C ARG A 322 4.48 -14.39 18.10
N LYS A 323 5.70 -14.19 18.64
CA LYS A 323 5.92 -13.58 19.96
C LYS A 323 5.22 -12.22 20.10
N TRP A 324 5.45 -11.33 19.15
CA TRP A 324 5.01 -9.94 19.23
C TRP A 324 3.52 -9.74 18.96
N LEU A 325 2.86 -10.75 18.35
CA LEU A 325 1.40 -10.79 18.21
C LEU A 325 0.69 -11.06 19.54
N LYS A 326 1.42 -11.51 20.57
CA LYS A 326 0.89 -11.87 21.90
C LYS A 326 1.01 -10.72 22.90
N PRO A 327 0.18 -10.74 23.97
CA PRO A 327 0.36 -9.84 25.10
C PRO A 327 1.76 -9.95 25.73
N PRO A 328 2.33 -8.84 26.23
CA PRO A 328 1.70 -7.50 26.35
C PRO A 328 1.77 -6.65 25.07
N TYR A 329 2.47 -7.09 24.03
CA TYR A 329 2.73 -6.29 22.83
C TYR A 329 1.52 -6.27 21.90
N SER A 330 0.93 -7.44 21.58
CA SER A 330 -0.30 -7.58 20.78
C SER A 330 -0.32 -6.65 19.57
N ILE A 331 0.73 -6.70 18.75
CA ILE A 331 0.78 -5.89 17.52
C ILE A 331 -0.33 -6.30 16.57
N ASP A 332 -0.78 -5.37 15.74
CA ASP A 332 -1.88 -5.59 14.79
C ASP A 332 -1.38 -5.99 13.40
N ALA A 333 -0.10 -5.75 13.10
CA ALA A 333 0.44 -5.95 11.75
C ALA A 333 1.95 -6.19 11.71
N TRP A 334 2.39 -6.87 10.66
CA TRP A 334 3.79 -7.02 10.28
C TRP A 334 4.09 -6.35 8.93
N ARG A 335 5.16 -5.59 8.86
CA ARG A 335 5.87 -5.29 7.63
C ARG A 335 7.05 -6.25 7.49
N LEU A 336 7.15 -6.93 6.37
CA LEU A 336 8.15 -7.96 6.09
C LEU A 336 9.16 -7.41 5.10
N ASP A 337 10.35 -7.13 5.61
CA ASP A 337 11.45 -6.52 4.86
C ASP A 337 11.97 -7.44 3.76
N VAL A 338 12.35 -6.86 2.61
CA VAL A 338 12.91 -7.57 1.44
C VAL A 338 12.07 -8.80 1.05
N ALA A 339 10.74 -8.64 0.97
CA ALA A 339 9.83 -9.75 0.68
C ALA A 339 10.07 -10.39 -0.69
N ASN A 340 10.58 -9.63 -1.67
CA ASN A 340 10.90 -10.11 -3.00
C ASN A 340 12.03 -11.15 -3.03
N MET A 341 12.95 -11.11 -2.07
CA MET A 341 14.11 -11.99 -2.02
C MET A 341 14.03 -13.07 -0.93
N THR A 342 13.09 -12.96 0.00
CA THR A 342 12.91 -13.93 1.10
C THR A 342 12.52 -15.30 0.54
N GLY A 343 13.31 -16.34 0.90
CA GLY A 343 13.14 -17.70 0.38
C GLY A 343 13.66 -17.90 -1.05
N ASN A 344 14.16 -16.86 -1.72
CA ASN A 344 14.64 -16.93 -3.09
C ASN A 344 16.14 -16.74 -3.18
N TYR A 345 16.83 -17.67 -3.85
CA TYR A 345 18.27 -17.60 -4.12
C TYR A 345 18.64 -18.50 -5.30
N TRP A 346 19.10 -17.91 -6.42
CA TRP A 346 19.44 -18.63 -7.67
C TRP A 346 18.26 -19.52 -8.16
N GLN A 347 18.51 -20.83 -8.36
CA GLN A 347 17.48 -21.79 -8.74
C GLN A 347 16.50 -22.16 -7.62
N PHE A 348 16.75 -21.72 -6.40
CA PHE A 348 15.90 -21.97 -5.25
C PHE A 348 14.86 -20.84 -5.15
N GLN A 349 13.59 -21.19 -5.21
CA GLN A 349 12.47 -20.27 -5.31
C GLN A 349 11.35 -20.72 -4.36
N GLU A 350 11.68 -20.74 -3.06
CA GLU A 350 10.74 -21.14 -2.00
C GLU A 350 9.88 -19.98 -1.48
N GLY A 351 10.04 -18.76 -2.01
CA GLY A 351 9.39 -17.56 -1.48
C GLY A 351 7.88 -17.67 -1.35
N ALA A 352 7.19 -18.21 -2.36
CA ALA A 352 5.74 -18.37 -2.31
C ALA A 352 5.29 -19.33 -1.19
N GLU A 353 6.01 -20.44 -1.00
CA GLU A 353 5.74 -21.40 0.08
C GLU A 353 6.01 -20.78 1.46
N VAL A 354 7.11 -20.03 1.58
CA VAL A 354 7.48 -19.34 2.83
C VAL A 354 6.41 -18.34 3.24
N TRP A 355 5.91 -17.53 2.29
CA TRP A 355 4.85 -16.56 2.59
C TRP A 355 3.55 -17.22 3.01
N LYS A 356 3.19 -18.32 2.37
CA LYS A 356 2.01 -19.10 2.73
C LYS A 356 2.11 -19.66 4.15
N GLU A 357 3.21 -20.31 4.48
CA GLU A 357 3.44 -20.86 5.84
C GLU A 357 3.53 -19.74 6.90
N MET A 358 4.16 -18.62 6.58
CA MET A 358 4.25 -17.49 7.49
C MET A 358 2.89 -16.84 7.71
N ARG A 359 2.06 -16.73 6.64
CA ARG A 359 0.66 -16.31 6.77
C ARG A 359 -0.12 -17.23 7.70
N GLU A 360 -0.03 -18.55 7.50
CA GLU A 360 -0.69 -19.53 8.37
C GLU A 360 -0.26 -19.32 9.83
N ALA A 361 1.04 -19.12 10.10
CA ALA A 361 1.55 -18.87 11.44
C ALA A 361 1.03 -17.56 12.06
N ILE A 362 0.97 -16.48 11.29
CA ILE A 362 0.46 -15.18 11.73
C ILE A 362 -1.03 -15.26 12.03
N LYS A 363 -1.82 -15.83 11.10
CA LYS A 363 -3.28 -15.91 11.23
C LYS A 363 -3.73 -16.91 12.30
N ASP A 364 -2.95 -17.96 12.55
CA ASP A 364 -3.17 -18.89 13.66
C ASP A 364 -2.99 -18.21 15.03
N GLU A 365 -2.08 -17.26 15.13
CA GLU A 365 -1.85 -16.49 16.35
C GLU A 365 -2.84 -15.34 16.53
N ASN A 366 -3.12 -14.61 15.46
CA ASN A 366 -4.08 -13.52 15.39
C ASN A 366 -4.74 -13.49 14.00
N PRO A 367 -5.97 -13.98 13.83
CA PRO A 367 -6.65 -13.99 12.53
C PRO A 367 -6.79 -12.62 11.87
N ASP A 368 -6.88 -11.55 12.68
CA ASP A 368 -7.03 -10.18 12.21
C ASP A 368 -5.68 -9.47 11.96
N ALA A 369 -4.54 -10.13 12.19
CA ALA A 369 -3.24 -9.52 11.94
C ALA A 369 -3.02 -9.25 10.45
N TYR A 370 -2.56 -8.04 10.12
CA TYR A 370 -2.27 -7.64 8.74
C TYR A 370 -0.81 -7.99 8.37
N MET A 371 -0.63 -8.60 7.21
CA MET A 371 0.67 -9.08 6.72
C MET A 371 1.05 -8.33 5.44
N MET A 372 1.91 -7.33 5.57
CA MET A 372 2.37 -6.46 4.48
C MET A 372 3.84 -6.74 4.15
N GLY A 373 4.16 -6.96 2.87
CA GLY A 373 5.52 -7.17 2.39
C GLY A 373 6.12 -5.92 1.73
N GLU A 374 7.41 -5.73 1.89
CA GLU A 374 8.13 -4.80 1.03
C GLU A 374 8.41 -5.45 -0.33
N TYR A 375 7.94 -4.78 -1.40
CA TYR A 375 8.11 -5.30 -2.75
C TYR A 375 8.11 -4.15 -3.76
N PHE A 376 9.28 -3.84 -4.34
CA PHE A 376 9.41 -2.73 -5.30
C PHE A 376 8.91 -3.07 -6.71
N GLN A 377 8.92 -4.37 -7.07
CA GLN A 377 8.55 -4.85 -8.40
C GLN A 377 7.10 -5.37 -8.40
N ASP A 378 6.72 -6.11 -9.44
CA ASP A 378 5.43 -6.77 -9.52
C ASP A 378 5.32 -7.88 -8.46
N SER A 379 4.37 -7.71 -7.55
CA SER A 379 4.06 -8.63 -6.46
C SER A 379 2.71 -9.34 -6.64
N SER A 380 2.04 -9.15 -7.77
CA SER A 380 0.67 -9.61 -8.00
C SER A 380 0.46 -11.11 -7.73
N PHE A 381 1.48 -11.94 -8.02
CA PHE A 381 1.43 -13.38 -7.76
C PHE A 381 1.47 -13.77 -6.28
N HIS A 382 1.89 -12.88 -5.37
CA HIS A 382 1.81 -13.06 -3.91
C HIS A 382 0.53 -12.48 -3.30
N LEU A 383 -0.25 -11.74 -4.09
CA LEU A 383 -1.45 -11.03 -3.69
C LEU A 383 -2.73 -11.73 -4.20
N GLN A 384 -2.76 -13.06 -4.08
CA GLN A 384 -3.87 -13.89 -4.53
C GLN A 384 -4.66 -14.52 -3.37
N GLY A 385 -4.48 -13.97 -2.15
CA GLY A 385 -5.21 -14.37 -0.94
C GLY A 385 -4.51 -15.40 -0.06
N ASP A 386 -3.57 -16.18 -0.58
CA ASP A 386 -2.86 -17.22 0.16
C ASP A 386 -1.41 -16.86 0.54
N GLY A 387 -0.93 -15.70 0.11
CA GLY A 387 0.38 -15.15 0.44
C GLY A 387 0.28 -13.90 1.34
N LEU A 388 0.74 -12.76 0.82
CA LEU A 388 0.66 -11.47 1.51
C LEU A 388 -0.77 -10.90 1.47
N ASP A 389 -1.17 -10.16 2.50
CA ASP A 389 -2.41 -9.37 2.49
C ASP A 389 -2.23 -8.11 1.61
N ALA A 390 -1.02 -7.55 1.62
CA ALA A 390 -0.65 -6.39 0.83
C ALA A 390 0.86 -6.29 0.62
N THR A 391 1.25 -5.33 -0.23
CA THR A 391 2.63 -4.84 -0.28
C THR A 391 2.66 -3.33 -0.08
N MET A 392 3.86 -2.78 0.24
CA MET A 392 4.13 -1.35 0.04
C MET A 392 3.93 -1.09 -1.46
N ASN A 393 2.79 -0.53 -1.83
CA ASN A 393 2.26 -0.52 -3.20
C ASN A 393 3.08 0.38 -4.15
N TYR A 394 4.37 0.06 -4.31
CA TYR A 394 5.29 0.86 -5.13
C TYR A 394 4.82 0.95 -6.58
N GLN A 395 4.61 -0.17 -7.26
CA GLN A 395 4.25 -0.15 -8.67
C GLN A 395 2.78 0.23 -8.93
N GLY A 396 1.88 -0.17 -8.03
CA GLY A 396 0.44 0.07 -8.20
C GLY A 396 -0.01 1.48 -7.80
N PHE A 397 0.75 2.19 -6.95
CA PHE A 397 0.37 3.53 -6.50
C PHE A 397 1.55 4.50 -6.38
N ASN A 398 2.60 4.15 -5.62
CA ASN A 398 3.68 5.08 -5.26
C ASN A 398 4.40 5.64 -6.49
N THR A 399 5.06 4.76 -7.26
CA THR A 399 5.88 5.14 -8.41
C THR A 399 5.11 5.96 -9.45
N PRO A 400 3.94 5.52 -9.96
CA PRO A 400 3.21 6.30 -10.95
C PRO A 400 2.72 7.64 -10.39
N THR A 401 2.29 7.70 -9.13
CA THR A 401 1.82 8.94 -8.50
C THR A 401 2.97 9.93 -8.31
N ARG A 402 4.12 9.50 -7.81
CA ARG A 402 5.31 10.34 -7.66
C ARG A 402 5.82 10.87 -9.01
N ARG A 403 5.84 10.03 -10.04
CA ARG A 403 6.18 10.45 -11.40
C ARG A 403 5.17 11.43 -12.00
N TRP A 404 3.92 11.36 -11.58
CA TRP A 404 2.91 12.34 -11.95
C TRP A 404 3.10 13.65 -11.17
N MET A 405 3.51 13.60 -9.91
CA MET A 405 3.76 14.78 -9.07
C MET A 405 4.99 15.57 -9.52
N GLY A 406 6.05 14.90 -9.98
CA GLY A 406 7.29 15.58 -10.30
C GLY A 406 8.35 14.67 -10.90
N LYS A 407 9.62 14.96 -10.63
CA LYS A 407 10.74 14.15 -11.09
C LYS A 407 10.67 12.77 -10.46
N GLY A 408 10.62 11.75 -11.30
CA GLY A 408 10.64 10.36 -10.82
C GLY A 408 11.97 10.05 -10.13
N ASP A 409 11.88 9.70 -8.86
CA ASP A 409 12.97 9.14 -8.09
C ASP A 409 12.48 7.83 -7.47
N LEU A 410 13.08 6.73 -7.88
CA LEU A 410 12.72 5.40 -7.40
C LEU A 410 13.54 4.98 -6.17
N GLY A 411 14.42 5.86 -5.66
CA GLY A 411 15.21 5.60 -4.45
C GLY A 411 16.29 4.52 -4.58
N VAL A 412 16.32 3.77 -5.67
CA VAL A 412 17.29 2.70 -5.89
C VAL A 412 18.51 3.26 -6.60
N GLU A 413 19.74 2.93 -6.15
CA GLU A 413 20.97 3.46 -6.76
C GLU A 413 21.09 3.19 -8.26
N GLU A 414 20.53 2.10 -8.74
CA GLU A 414 20.48 1.74 -10.16
C GLU A 414 19.67 2.72 -11.00
N ASP A 415 18.68 3.41 -10.43
CA ASP A 415 17.84 4.37 -11.13
C ASP A 415 18.47 5.76 -11.26
N LYS A 416 19.53 6.08 -10.50
CA LYS A 416 20.30 7.32 -10.65
C LYS A 416 20.94 7.43 -12.03
N ASP A 417 21.30 6.31 -12.65
CA ASP A 417 21.93 6.23 -13.97
C ASP A 417 20.89 6.23 -15.12
N PHE A 418 19.64 5.91 -14.87
CA PHE A 418 18.60 5.89 -15.90
C PHE A 418 18.04 7.26 -16.25
N GLY A 419 18.36 8.29 -15.47
CA GLY A 419 18.09 9.68 -15.83
C GLY A 419 16.64 10.00 -16.19
N ASP A 420 15.69 9.14 -15.83
CA ASP A 420 14.29 9.34 -16.15
C ASP A 420 13.65 10.33 -15.17
N THR A 421 13.96 11.58 -15.42
CA THR A 421 13.38 12.73 -14.70
C THR A 421 12.06 13.19 -15.31
N HIS A 422 11.50 12.41 -16.24
CA HIS A 422 10.29 12.84 -16.94
C HIS A 422 9.05 12.64 -16.07
N VAL A 423 8.29 13.72 -15.98
CA VAL A 423 6.96 13.69 -15.37
C VAL A 423 6.03 12.81 -16.21
N PHE A 424 5.30 11.89 -15.56
CA PHE A 424 4.34 11.05 -16.27
C PHE A 424 3.19 11.87 -16.85
N PRO A 425 2.79 11.62 -18.11
CA PRO A 425 1.48 12.03 -18.59
C PRO A 425 0.38 11.44 -17.68
N THR A 426 -0.70 12.17 -17.50
CA THR A 426 -1.82 11.71 -16.66
C THR A 426 -2.46 10.42 -17.18
N GLU A 427 -2.44 10.22 -18.49
CA GLU A 427 -2.87 8.97 -19.12
C GLU A 427 -2.00 7.77 -18.69
N SER A 428 -0.69 7.96 -18.55
CA SER A 428 0.24 6.92 -18.10
C SER A 428 0.01 6.55 -16.64
N LEU A 429 -0.27 7.54 -15.76
CA LEU A 429 -0.69 7.31 -14.39
C LEU A 429 -1.93 6.40 -14.33
N ALA A 430 -2.98 6.75 -15.07
CA ALA A 430 -4.24 6.00 -15.10
C ALA A 430 -4.06 4.58 -15.64
N ILE A 431 -3.22 4.41 -16.67
CA ILE A 431 -2.91 3.09 -17.23
C ILE A 431 -2.20 2.23 -16.18
N GLN A 432 -1.14 2.73 -15.54
CA GLN A 432 -0.38 1.95 -14.57
C GLN A 432 -1.22 1.60 -13.35
N TRP A 433 -2.03 2.52 -12.82
CA TRP A 433 -3.00 2.23 -11.75
C TRP A 433 -3.94 1.07 -12.14
N ARG A 434 -4.52 1.12 -13.34
CA ARG A 434 -5.39 0.06 -13.82
C ARG A 434 -4.66 -1.29 -13.92
N GLU A 435 -3.49 -1.34 -14.57
CA GLU A 435 -2.75 -2.59 -14.80
C GLU A 435 -2.44 -3.32 -13.47
N TYR A 436 -1.97 -2.60 -12.46
CA TYR A 436 -1.62 -3.21 -11.17
C TYR A 436 -2.84 -3.51 -10.30
N MET A 437 -3.86 -2.64 -10.30
CA MET A 437 -5.08 -2.88 -9.54
C MET A 437 -5.87 -4.09 -10.07
N THR A 438 -5.88 -4.28 -11.39
CA THR A 438 -6.59 -5.39 -12.02
C THR A 438 -5.79 -6.70 -12.06
N ALA A 439 -4.51 -6.69 -11.69
CA ALA A 439 -3.71 -7.90 -11.56
C ALA A 439 -4.01 -8.71 -10.29
N ILE A 440 -4.83 -8.17 -9.38
CA ILE A 440 -5.16 -8.76 -8.08
C ILE A 440 -6.68 -8.71 -7.83
N PRO A 441 -7.23 -9.59 -6.97
CA PRO A 441 -8.63 -9.50 -6.57
C PRO A 441 -8.94 -8.14 -5.93
N TYR A 442 -10.11 -7.55 -6.23
CA TYR A 442 -10.45 -6.21 -5.75
C TYR A 442 -10.46 -6.10 -4.22
N VAL A 443 -10.88 -7.15 -3.52
CA VAL A 443 -10.82 -7.24 -2.06
C VAL A 443 -9.40 -7.07 -1.51
N ILE A 444 -8.39 -7.55 -2.25
CA ILE A 444 -6.96 -7.37 -1.95
C ILE A 444 -6.49 -5.95 -2.35
N ALA A 445 -7.00 -5.41 -3.46
CA ALA A 445 -6.69 -4.03 -3.86
C ALA A 445 -7.11 -3.01 -2.79
N LEU A 446 -8.22 -3.24 -2.11
CA LEU A 446 -8.70 -2.41 -0.98
C LEU A 446 -7.82 -2.48 0.27
N GLN A 447 -6.89 -3.43 0.36
CA GLN A 447 -5.97 -3.61 1.48
C GLN A 447 -4.54 -3.16 1.15
N GLN A 448 -4.24 -2.76 -0.10
CA GLN A 448 -2.89 -2.37 -0.48
C GLN A 448 -2.41 -1.15 0.29
N PHE A 449 -1.14 -1.15 0.68
CA PHE A 449 -0.53 -0.11 1.51
C PHE A 449 0.05 1.00 0.61
N ASN A 450 -0.69 2.09 0.47
CA ASN A 450 -0.35 3.20 -0.41
C ASN A 450 0.47 4.27 0.31
N GLN A 451 1.47 4.82 -0.35
CA GLN A 451 2.35 5.86 0.19
C GLN A 451 2.93 6.72 -0.92
N ILE A 452 3.30 7.96 -0.62
CA ILE A 452 4.06 8.85 -1.52
C ILE A 452 5.47 9.16 -0.99
N GLY A 453 5.75 8.91 0.27
CA GLY A 453 7.04 8.99 0.93
C GLY A 453 7.32 7.73 1.76
N SER A 454 8.59 7.38 1.95
CA SER A 454 9.04 6.33 2.87
C SER A 454 10.51 6.55 3.25
N HIS A 455 11.01 5.72 4.16
CA HIS A 455 12.42 5.75 4.56
C HIS A 455 13.41 5.29 3.46
N ASP A 456 12.92 4.68 2.38
CA ASP A 456 13.75 4.12 1.28
C ASP A 456 13.79 5.02 0.04
N ILE A 457 12.96 6.04 -0.03
CA ILE A 457 12.84 6.94 -1.17
C ILE A 457 12.93 8.41 -0.75
N SER A 458 13.29 9.29 -1.66
CA SER A 458 13.30 10.73 -1.37
C SER A 458 11.91 11.23 -0.96
N ARG A 459 11.88 12.29 -0.17
CA ARG A 459 10.63 12.90 0.32
C ARG A 459 9.84 13.60 -0.79
N PRO A 460 8.50 13.75 -0.65
CA PRO A 460 7.68 14.48 -1.62
C PRO A 460 8.20 15.89 -1.93
N MET A 461 8.69 16.63 -0.92
CA MET A 461 9.30 17.94 -1.08
C MET A 461 10.51 17.94 -2.03
N TRP A 462 11.29 16.84 -2.04
CA TRP A 462 12.40 16.69 -2.98
C TRP A 462 11.90 16.42 -4.41
N VAL A 463 10.90 15.54 -4.55
CA VAL A 463 10.32 15.15 -5.85
C VAL A 463 9.70 16.34 -6.58
N THR A 464 9.07 17.25 -5.84
CA THR A 464 8.34 18.40 -6.38
C THR A 464 9.19 19.68 -6.43
N ASP A 465 10.51 19.60 -6.16
CA ASP A 465 11.38 20.78 -6.03
C ASP A 465 10.84 21.84 -5.03
N GLY A 466 10.14 21.39 -3.98
CA GLY A 466 9.57 22.24 -2.94
C GLY A 466 8.15 22.75 -3.21
N ASP A 467 7.50 22.26 -4.26
CA ASP A 467 6.13 22.67 -4.61
C ASP A 467 5.09 21.98 -3.74
N THR A 468 4.64 22.65 -2.69
CA THR A 468 3.65 22.14 -1.74
C THR A 468 2.25 22.02 -2.33
N ALA A 469 1.92 22.78 -3.40
CA ALA A 469 0.65 22.66 -4.08
C ALA A 469 0.53 21.28 -4.75
N ILE A 470 1.58 20.82 -5.42
CA ILE A 470 1.63 19.47 -6.02
C ILE A 470 1.62 18.38 -4.95
N ILE A 471 2.27 18.61 -3.78
CA ILE A 471 2.19 17.67 -2.67
C ILE A 471 0.74 17.52 -2.19
N LYS A 472 -0.02 18.60 -2.08
CA LYS A 472 -1.45 18.56 -1.75
C LYS A 472 -2.24 17.73 -2.77
N ALA A 473 -1.99 17.91 -4.07
CA ALA A 473 -2.62 17.10 -5.12
C ALA A 473 -2.28 15.60 -4.97
N GLY A 474 -1.02 15.26 -4.73
CA GLY A 474 -0.58 13.88 -4.47
C GLY A 474 -1.21 13.28 -3.21
N THR A 475 -1.33 14.09 -2.14
CA THR A 475 -1.98 13.68 -0.88
C THR A 475 -3.47 13.43 -1.08
N ALA A 476 -4.15 14.25 -1.89
CA ALA A 476 -5.56 14.01 -2.25
C ALA A 476 -5.73 12.68 -3.00
N LEU A 477 -4.83 12.38 -3.94
CA LEU A 477 -4.81 11.07 -4.61
C LEU A 477 -4.54 9.93 -3.64
N LEU A 478 -3.61 10.09 -2.70
CA LEU A 478 -3.31 9.08 -1.66
C LEU A 478 -4.55 8.77 -0.81
N MET A 479 -5.29 9.79 -0.38
CA MET A 479 -6.49 9.63 0.43
C MET A 479 -7.70 9.12 -0.37
N GLY A 480 -7.76 9.39 -1.67
CA GLY A 480 -8.87 9.01 -2.54
C GLY A 480 -8.74 7.63 -3.18
N PHE A 481 -7.52 7.15 -3.45
CA PHE A 481 -7.28 5.90 -4.18
C PHE A 481 -7.66 4.65 -3.35
N PRO A 482 -8.08 3.52 -3.98
CA PRO A 482 -8.29 2.25 -3.28
C PRO A 482 -7.05 1.76 -2.54
N GLY A 483 -7.23 1.29 -1.31
CA GLY A 483 -6.15 0.84 -0.43
C GLY A 483 -6.04 1.69 0.83
N THR A 484 -5.02 1.45 1.63
CA THR A 484 -4.78 2.07 2.93
C THR A 484 -3.67 3.10 2.83
N PRO A 485 -3.93 4.39 3.12
CA PRO A 485 -2.92 5.43 3.03
C PRO A 485 -1.92 5.38 4.19
N CYS A 486 -0.66 5.68 3.89
CA CYS A 486 0.40 5.90 4.86
C CYS A 486 1.15 7.20 4.56
N LEU A 487 1.36 8.00 5.59
CA LEU A 487 2.23 9.17 5.58
C LEU A 487 3.60 8.78 6.16
N TYR A 488 4.68 9.25 5.58
CA TYR A 488 6.01 9.16 6.21
C TYR A 488 6.20 10.37 7.12
N TYR A 489 6.76 10.16 8.33
CA TYR A 489 6.86 11.23 9.34
C TYR A 489 7.44 12.52 8.77
N ALA A 490 6.86 13.64 9.17
CA ALA A 490 7.21 15.01 8.77
C ALA A 490 6.96 15.38 7.29
N ASP A 491 6.40 14.48 6.47
CA ASP A 491 5.97 14.88 5.10
C ASP A 491 4.82 15.88 5.16
N GLU A 492 3.92 15.75 6.17
CA GLU A 492 2.79 16.64 6.39
C GLU A 492 3.18 18.08 6.79
N ILE A 493 4.40 18.26 7.27
CA ILE A 493 4.92 19.60 7.63
C ILE A 493 5.94 20.13 6.62
N GLY A 494 6.14 19.43 5.50
CA GLY A 494 7.01 19.86 4.41
C GLY A 494 8.50 19.63 4.63
N MET A 495 8.89 18.59 5.38
CA MET A 495 10.31 18.25 5.57
C MET A 495 10.98 17.96 4.24
N GLN A 496 12.15 18.55 4.03
CA GLN A 496 13.05 18.25 2.91
C GLN A 496 13.82 16.95 3.16
N GLY A 497 14.24 16.30 2.09
CA GLY A 497 15.15 15.13 2.17
C GLY A 497 15.26 14.42 0.83
N GLY A 498 16.49 14.29 0.34
CA GLY A 498 16.82 13.53 -0.86
C GLY A 498 16.89 12.02 -0.58
N HIS A 499 17.84 11.33 -1.24
CA HIS A 499 18.04 9.90 -1.01
C HIS A 499 18.55 9.60 0.42
N ASP A 500 18.38 8.35 0.85
CA ASP A 500 18.95 7.81 2.09
C ASP A 500 20.46 8.19 2.21
N PRO A 501 20.88 8.74 3.36
CA PRO A 501 20.14 8.94 4.61
C PRO A 501 19.48 10.33 4.75
N ASP A 502 19.53 11.19 3.74
CA ASP A 502 19.02 12.56 3.83
C ASP A 502 17.47 12.62 4.03
N ASN A 503 16.73 11.63 3.53
CA ASN A 503 15.29 11.48 3.78
C ASN A 503 14.95 11.08 5.24
N ARG A 504 15.96 10.73 6.07
CA ARG A 504 15.83 10.31 7.46
C ARG A 504 16.33 11.37 8.44
N ARG A 505 16.04 12.66 8.18
CA ARG A 505 16.34 13.77 9.09
C ARG A 505 15.49 13.68 10.35
N CYS A 506 15.97 14.28 11.46
CA CYS A 506 15.19 14.36 12.69
C CYS A 506 13.91 15.18 12.53
N MET A 507 12.83 14.74 13.17
CA MET A 507 11.58 15.50 13.24
C MET A 507 11.85 16.87 13.87
N PRO A 508 11.51 18.00 13.23
CA PRO A 508 11.61 19.32 13.83
C PRO A 508 10.38 19.56 14.72
N TRP A 509 10.57 19.54 16.05
CA TRP A 509 9.46 19.75 17.00
C TRP A 509 9.19 21.23 17.29
N ASP A 510 10.00 22.16 16.76
CA ASP A 510 9.66 23.60 16.76
C ASP A 510 8.64 23.88 15.66
N ASP A 511 7.41 24.16 16.04
CA ASP A 511 6.29 24.37 15.12
C ASP A 511 6.44 25.64 14.26
N SER A 512 7.44 26.48 14.54
CA SER A 512 7.81 27.62 13.69
C SER A 512 8.49 27.20 12.39
N GLU A 513 9.00 25.94 12.32
CA GLU A 513 9.61 25.35 11.13
C GLU A 513 8.59 24.64 10.23
N TRP A 514 7.34 24.49 10.68
CA TRP A 514 6.33 23.71 9.95
C TRP A 514 5.61 24.52 8.87
N ASP A 515 5.38 23.90 7.73
CA ASP A 515 4.36 24.36 6.78
C ASP A 515 2.97 24.04 7.35
N LYS A 516 2.40 25.03 8.05
CA LYS A 516 1.10 24.89 8.71
C LYS A 516 -0.07 24.80 7.74
N ASP A 517 0.07 25.34 6.52
CA ASP A 517 -0.93 25.23 5.47
C ASP A 517 -0.96 23.81 4.88
N LEU A 518 0.21 23.24 4.62
CA LEU A 518 0.33 21.84 4.18
C LEU A 518 -0.22 20.88 5.26
N ARG A 519 0.16 21.07 6.53
CA ARG A 519 -0.34 20.26 7.64
C ARG A 519 -1.86 20.35 7.77
N GLY A 520 -2.41 21.55 7.71
CA GLY A 520 -3.86 21.79 7.76
C GLY A 520 -4.60 21.07 6.62
N PHE A 521 -4.02 21.05 5.42
CA PHE A 521 -4.58 20.29 4.31
C PHE A 521 -4.57 18.77 4.57
N HIS A 522 -3.47 18.23 5.11
CA HIS A 522 -3.40 16.82 5.50
C HIS A 522 -4.51 16.47 6.51
N GLN A 523 -4.69 17.29 7.56
CA GLN A 523 -5.77 17.09 8.52
C GLN A 523 -7.16 17.04 7.86
N GLN A 524 -7.42 17.95 6.92
CA GLN A 524 -8.71 18.01 6.21
C GLN A 524 -8.96 16.74 5.37
N VAL A 525 -8.01 16.33 4.53
CA VAL A 525 -8.21 15.15 3.65
C VAL A 525 -8.21 13.84 4.43
N ILE A 526 -7.47 13.75 5.53
CA ILE A 526 -7.55 12.62 6.47
C ILE A 526 -8.94 12.55 7.09
N ALA A 527 -9.49 13.68 7.54
CA ALA A 527 -10.84 13.74 8.10
C ALA A 527 -11.90 13.34 7.07
N ILE A 528 -11.78 13.79 5.81
CA ILE A 528 -12.67 13.39 4.72
C ILE A 528 -12.62 11.87 4.53
N ARG A 529 -11.43 11.26 4.42
CA ARG A 529 -11.29 9.82 4.25
C ARG A 529 -11.89 9.03 5.42
N LYS A 530 -11.58 9.42 6.65
CA LYS A 530 -12.10 8.73 7.87
C LYS A 530 -13.62 8.75 7.97
N ASN A 531 -14.27 9.74 7.37
CA ASN A 531 -15.72 9.90 7.40
C ASN A 531 -16.42 9.46 6.11
N SER A 532 -15.69 8.85 5.15
CA SER A 532 -16.24 8.43 3.87
C SER A 532 -16.16 6.92 3.70
N HIS A 533 -17.32 6.25 3.73
CA HIS A 533 -17.41 4.83 3.44
C HIS A 533 -16.98 4.50 2.00
N ALA A 534 -17.29 5.38 1.04
CA ALA A 534 -16.86 5.18 -0.34
C ALA A 534 -15.33 5.20 -0.50
N LEU A 535 -14.62 6.10 0.19
CA LEU A 535 -13.15 6.15 0.12
C LEU A 535 -12.49 4.94 0.80
N GLN A 536 -13.13 4.37 1.84
CA GLN A 536 -12.60 3.21 2.58
C GLN A 536 -12.92 1.88 1.88
N HIS A 537 -14.16 1.67 1.43
CA HIS A 537 -14.69 0.38 0.98
C HIS A 537 -15.22 0.37 -0.45
N GLY A 538 -15.43 1.55 -1.04
CA GLY A 538 -16.10 1.70 -2.33
C GLY A 538 -15.30 1.17 -3.52
N GLY A 539 -16.03 0.95 -4.63
CA GLY A 539 -15.50 0.63 -5.94
C GLY A 539 -14.69 1.77 -6.54
N PHE A 540 -14.12 1.54 -7.71
CA PHE A 540 -13.27 2.50 -8.41
C PHE A 540 -13.63 2.59 -9.89
N GLN A 541 -13.84 3.82 -10.38
CA GLN A 541 -14.00 4.07 -11.81
C GLN A 541 -13.26 5.32 -12.23
N MET A 542 -12.33 5.19 -13.19
CA MET A 542 -11.68 6.34 -13.82
C MET A 542 -12.70 7.09 -14.69
N LEU A 543 -12.86 8.39 -14.44
CA LEU A 543 -13.76 9.26 -15.21
C LEU A 543 -12.99 10.11 -16.22
N TYR A 544 -11.83 10.62 -15.82
CA TYR A 544 -11.01 11.51 -16.65
C TYR A 544 -9.52 11.37 -16.30
N ALA A 545 -8.67 11.27 -17.30
CA ALA A 545 -7.21 11.26 -17.13
C ALA A 545 -6.54 11.79 -18.39
N GLN A 546 -6.44 13.11 -18.53
CA GLN A 546 -5.84 13.78 -19.68
C GLN A 546 -5.20 15.11 -19.28
N GLY A 547 -4.14 15.50 -19.96
CA GLY A 547 -3.41 16.71 -19.64
C GLY A 547 -2.88 16.68 -18.20
N ASP A 548 -3.26 17.67 -17.41
CA ASP A 548 -2.84 17.79 -16.00
C ASP A 548 -3.95 17.48 -14.99
N LEU A 549 -5.07 16.90 -15.45
CA LEU A 549 -6.23 16.57 -14.62
C LEU A 549 -6.46 15.06 -14.54
N VAL A 550 -6.64 14.57 -13.33
CA VAL A 550 -7.17 13.24 -13.06
C VAL A 550 -8.46 13.35 -12.23
N ALA A 551 -9.49 12.58 -12.61
CA ALA A 551 -10.73 12.47 -11.85
C ALA A 551 -11.24 11.03 -11.87
N PHE A 552 -11.61 10.50 -10.69
CA PHE A 552 -12.17 9.16 -10.56
C PHE A 552 -13.28 9.12 -9.54
N GLN A 553 -14.17 8.16 -9.71
CA GLN A 553 -15.27 7.89 -8.77
C GLN A 553 -14.86 6.81 -7.78
N ARG A 554 -15.26 6.99 -6.53
CA ARG A 554 -15.36 5.97 -5.50
C ARG A 554 -16.84 5.82 -5.16
N GLN A 555 -17.35 4.59 -5.20
CA GLN A 555 -18.78 4.32 -4.97
C GLN A 555 -18.95 3.15 -4.01
N SER A 556 -19.72 3.36 -2.95
CA SER A 556 -20.21 2.34 -2.03
C SER A 556 -21.74 2.24 -2.12
N LEU A 557 -22.32 1.31 -1.35
CA LEU A 557 -23.78 1.26 -1.20
C LEU A 557 -24.36 2.48 -0.44
N GLN A 558 -23.52 3.23 0.28
CA GLN A 558 -23.94 4.32 1.16
C GLN A 558 -23.72 5.70 0.55
N GLU A 559 -22.68 5.87 -0.28
CA GLU A 559 -22.32 7.16 -0.85
C GLU A 559 -21.52 7.04 -2.16
N GLN A 560 -21.49 8.15 -2.89
CA GLN A 560 -20.62 8.32 -4.06
C GLN A 560 -19.76 9.56 -3.86
N MET A 561 -18.47 9.44 -4.22
CA MET A 561 -17.46 10.48 -4.14
C MET A 561 -16.70 10.57 -5.46
N ILE A 562 -16.50 11.78 -5.97
CA ILE A 562 -15.57 12.01 -7.08
C ILE A 562 -14.35 12.73 -6.52
N VAL A 563 -13.17 12.15 -6.72
CA VAL A 563 -11.89 12.73 -6.35
C VAL A 563 -11.27 13.33 -7.60
N VAL A 564 -10.85 14.59 -7.49
CA VAL A 564 -10.23 15.35 -8.57
C VAL A 564 -8.88 15.87 -8.07
N ALA A 565 -7.84 15.79 -8.90
CA ALA A 565 -6.55 16.42 -8.66
C ALA A 565 -6.03 17.09 -9.95
N TYR A 566 -5.61 18.33 -9.83
CA TYR A 566 -5.06 19.12 -10.92
C TYR A 566 -3.62 19.56 -10.59
N ARG A 567 -2.69 19.38 -11.53
CA ARG A 567 -1.27 19.74 -11.35
C ARG A 567 -0.78 20.84 -12.30
N GLY A 568 -1.64 21.33 -13.20
CA GLY A 568 -1.23 22.34 -14.19
C GLY A 568 -0.76 23.65 -13.55
N GLU A 569 0.16 24.36 -14.18
CA GLU A 569 0.71 25.62 -13.68
C GLU A 569 -0.28 26.79 -13.83
N ASP A 570 -1.07 26.78 -14.89
CA ASP A 570 -2.08 27.81 -15.18
C ASP A 570 -3.47 27.39 -14.65
N ASP A 571 -4.38 28.37 -14.49
CA ASP A 571 -5.78 28.08 -14.19
C ASP A 571 -6.37 27.13 -15.25
N MET A 572 -7.03 26.07 -14.78
CA MET A 572 -7.56 25.02 -15.64
C MET A 572 -8.66 25.56 -16.57
N PRO A 573 -8.57 25.34 -17.89
CA PRO A 573 -9.69 25.58 -18.80
C PRO A 573 -10.87 24.69 -18.44
N ALA A 574 -12.08 25.04 -18.87
CA ALA A 574 -13.27 24.23 -18.61
C ALA A 574 -13.10 22.80 -19.13
N VAL A 575 -13.31 21.83 -18.24
CA VAL A 575 -13.33 20.39 -18.53
C VAL A 575 -14.69 19.82 -18.16
N HIS A 576 -15.20 18.97 -19.01
CA HIS A 576 -16.50 18.32 -18.82
C HIS A 576 -16.29 16.85 -18.46
N LEU A 577 -16.71 16.47 -17.25
CA LEU A 577 -16.71 15.08 -16.80
C LEU A 577 -18.06 14.45 -17.18
N ASP A 578 -18.02 13.28 -17.82
CA ASP A 578 -19.20 12.52 -18.22
C ASP A 578 -19.79 11.79 -17.01
N MET A 579 -20.89 12.33 -16.47
CA MET A 579 -21.54 11.80 -15.27
C MET A 579 -22.42 10.59 -15.54
N VAL A 580 -22.80 10.33 -16.79
CA VAL A 580 -23.47 9.10 -17.18
C VAL A 580 -22.55 7.89 -16.87
N LYS A 581 -21.25 8.01 -17.10
CA LYS A 581 -20.26 7.00 -16.68
C LYS A 581 -20.28 6.75 -15.18
N ALA A 582 -20.46 7.79 -14.39
CA ALA A 582 -20.52 7.70 -12.93
C ALA A 582 -21.87 7.22 -12.40
N ASN A 583 -22.86 6.97 -13.27
CA ASN A 583 -24.25 6.70 -12.89
C ASN A 583 -24.87 7.83 -12.04
N ILE A 584 -24.61 9.08 -12.43
CA ILE A 584 -25.13 10.27 -11.79
C ILE A 584 -26.02 11.01 -12.79
N THR A 585 -27.23 11.34 -12.38
CA THR A 585 -28.28 11.91 -13.26
C THR A 585 -28.23 13.42 -13.32
N ASP A 586 -28.85 13.98 -14.35
CA ASP A 586 -29.08 15.43 -14.48
C ASP A 586 -29.81 16.02 -13.27
N GLY A 587 -29.40 17.23 -12.89
CA GLY A 587 -29.93 17.95 -11.74
C GLY A 587 -29.35 17.51 -10.39
N THR A 588 -28.54 16.45 -10.36
CA THR A 588 -27.84 16.06 -9.14
C THR A 588 -26.80 17.11 -8.77
N THR A 589 -26.74 17.46 -7.49
CA THR A 589 -25.71 18.33 -6.93
C THR A 589 -24.59 17.52 -6.26
N LEU A 590 -23.38 18.05 -6.33
CA LEU A 590 -22.21 17.51 -5.66
C LEU A 590 -21.57 18.64 -4.84
N THR A 591 -21.22 18.35 -3.60
CA THR A 591 -20.59 19.32 -2.69
C THR A 591 -19.10 18.95 -2.51
N ASP A 592 -18.22 19.91 -2.78
CA ASP A 592 -16.80 19.76 -2.45
C ASP A 592 -16.58 19.86 -0.94
N LEU A 593 -16.06 18.81 -0.33
CA LEU A 593 -15.84 18.73 1.11
C LEU A 593 -14.62 19.55 1.61
N LEU A 594 -13.82 20.12 0.70
CA LEU A 594 -12.71 21.01 1.07
C LEU A 594 -13.15 22.48 1.17
N THR A 595 -14.16 22.89 0.36
CA THR A 595 -14.51 24.32 0.18
C THR A 595 -15.99 24.61 0.39
N ASP A 596 -16.83 23.58 0.58
CA ASP A 596 -18.33 23.67 0.59
C ASP A 596 -18.92 24.21 -0.73
N THR A 597 -18.13 24.24 -1.82
CA THR A 597 -18.62 24.64 -3.13
C THR A 597 -19.49 23.56 -3.75
N THR A 598 -20.64 23.97 -4.31
CA THR A 598 -21.58 23.04 -4.97
C THR A 598 -21.45 23.10 -6.48
N TYR A 599 -21.57 21.94 -7.11
CA TYR A 599 -21.58 21.71 -8.55
C TYR A 599 -22.87 21.00 -8.93
N THR A 600 -23.39 21.26 -10.13
CA THR A 600 -24.62 20.61 -10.60
C THR A 600 -24.36 19.92 -11.93
N VAL A 601 -24.87 18.69 -12.07
CA VAL A 601 -24.84 17.95 -13.34
C VAL A 601 -25.88 18.53 -14.30
N ILE A 602 -25.43 18.91 -15.50
CA ILE A 602 -26.27 19.50 -16.56
C ILE A 602 -25.97 18.75 -17.86
N ASP A 603 -27.00 18.27 -18.53
CA ASP A 603 -26.90 17.50 -19.80
C ASP A 603 -25.94 16.30 -19.69
N GLY A 604 -25.96 15.59 -18.57
CA GLY A 604 -25.10 14.42 -18.29
C GLY A 604 -23.65 14.76 -17.98
N GLN A 605 -23.30 16.03 -17.80
CA GLN A 605 -21.94 16.49 -17.59
C GLN A 605 -21.79 17.29 -16.30
N LEU A 606 -20.62 17.15 -15.66
CA LEU A 606 -20.15 18.04 -14.61
C LEU A 606 -19.04 18.91 -15.18
N THR A 607 -19.25 20.23 -15.19
CA THR A 607 -18.23 21.17 -15.66
C THR A 607 -17.35 21.61 -14.51
N LEU A 608 -16.05 21.40 -14.66
CA LEU A 608 -14.99 21.91 -13.77
C LEU A 608 -14.22 22.98 -14.53
N GLU A 609 -14.03 24.15 -13.92
CA GLU A 609 -13.27 25.25 -14.52
C GLU A 609 -12.52 26.05 -13.44
N GLY A 610 -11.41 26.67 -13.83
CA GLY A 610 -10.69 27.59 -12.96
C GLY A 610 -9.99 26.95 -11.77
N LEU A 611 -9.75 25.62 -11.79
CA LEU A 611 -8.90 25.01 -10.78
C LEU A 611 -7.49 25.57 -10.89
N SER A 612 -6.97 26.06 -9.77
CA SER A 612 -5.63 26.57 -9.67
C SER A 612 -4.59 25.45 -9.49
N HIS A 613 -3.33 25.80 -9.66
CA HIS A 613 -2.19 24.90 -9.48
C HIS A 613 -2.26 24.10 -8.17
N GLY A 614 -2.17 22.76 -8.27
CA GLY A 614 -2.21 21.82 -7.15
C GLY A 614 -3.59 21.65 -6.50
N GLN A 615 -4.65 22.27 -7.02
CA GLN A 615 -5.97 22.19 -6.43
C GLN A 615 -6.58 20.80 -6.60
N SER A 616 -7.26 20.35 -5.55
CA SER A 616 -7.98 19.08 -5.52
C SER A 616 -9.41 19.27 -5.01
N LEU A 617 -10.31 18.36 -5.39
CA LEU A 617 -11.71 18.35 -4.94
C LEU A 617 -12.08 16.96 -4.43
N PHE A 618 -12.93 16.93 -3.40
CA PHE A 618 -13.63 15.75 -2.92
C PHE A 618 -15.13 16.00 -3.03
N LEU A 619 -15.68 15.67 -4.21
CA LEU A 619 -17.06 15.97 -4.56
C LEU A 619 -17.97 14.85 -4.08
N LYS A 620 -18.64 15.06 -2.97
CA LYS A 620 -19.68 14.16 -2.47
C LYS A 620 -20.98 14.38 -3.22
N VAL A 621 -21.58 13.31 -3.72
CA VAL A 621 -22.90 13.37 -4.33
C VAL A 621 -23.93 13.58 -3.23
N ASP A 622 -24.73 14.66 -3.36
CA ASP A 622 -25.79 14.98 -2.42
C ASP A 622 -26.97 13.99 -2.58
N ALA A 623 -27.61 13.64 -1.45
CA ALA A 623 -28.67 12.62 -1.41
C ALA A 623 -29.98 13.10 -2.06
#